data_ca4977c987aacc16c75340d9e27c4408
#
_entry.id   ca4977c987aacc16c75340d9e27c4408
#
_cell.length_a   1.000
_cell.length_b   1.000
_cell.length_c   1.000
_cell.angle_alpha   90.00
_cell.angle_beta   90.00
_cell.angle_gamma   90.00
#
_symmetry.space_group_name_H-M   'P 1'
#
loop_
_entity.id
_entity.type
_entity.pdbx_description
1 polymer ?
#
loop_
_entity_poly.entity_id
_entity_poly.type
_entity_poly.pdbx_seq_one_letter_code
_entity_poly.pdbx_strand_id
1 'polypeptide(L)'
;RDAGNMGWLTFTFSLQKKFESLFGDKLEVVRTYQQQENLKFLSHFKRKFIIHKGKRRESKNSATVEMFHIRSNGSPICTRCIQIAPDGTLLNSAFCYILKVPFDKANDSGIVYVWIGSKSDGDEAKLAEELAEMLYDSKTHSIQIINEGEEPENFFWVALGGRKPYDTDADFMNHTRLFRCSNEKGYFSISEKCA
;
A
#
# COMPACT_ATOMS: atom_id res chain seq x y z
N ARG A 1 -7.50 0.08 -11.44
CA ARG A 1 -8.93 0.41 -11.61
C ARG A 1 -9.22 0.57 -13.08
N ASP A 2 -9.90 -0.38 -13.66
CA ASP A 2 -10.40 -0.22 -15.03
C ASP A 2 -11.43 0.91 -15.02
N ALA A 3 -11.29 1.85 -15.95
CA ALA A 3 -12.23 2.93 -16.14
C ALA A 3 -13.64 2.35 -16.26
N GLY A 4 -14.60 3.01 -15.61
CA GLY A 4 -15.91 2.49 -15.32
C GLY A 4 -16.57 1.79 -16.50
N ASN A 5 -16.54 0.48 -16.45
CA ASN A 5 -17.37 -0.34 -17.31
C ASN A 5 -18.83 -0.08 -16.91
N MET A 6 -19.68 0.25 -17.86
CA MET A 6 -21.12 0.46 -17.65
C MET A 6 -21.77 -0.71 -16.88
N GLY A 7 -21.29 -1.93 -17.10
CA GLY A 7 -21.73 -3.10 -16.35
C GLY A 7 -21.46 -3.02 -14.83
N TRP A 8 -20.36 -2.43 -14.40
CA TRP A 8 -20.08 -2.22 -12.99
C TRP A 8 -20.99 -1.18 -12.35
N LEU A 9 -21.30 -0.10 -13.07
CA LEU A 9 -22.24 0.91 -12.60
C LEU A 9 -23.65 0.32 -12.46
N THR A 10 -24.12 -0.42 -13.45
CA THR A 10 -25.41 -1.10 -13.41
C THR A 10 -25.50 -2.11 -12.26
N PHE A 11 -24.44 -2.90 -12.05
CA PHE A 11 -24.34 -3.85 -10.93
C PHE A 11 -24.40 -3.13 -9.59
N THR A 12 -23.65 -2.03 -9.44
CA THR A 12 -23.62 -1.25 -8.19
C THR A 12 -24.99 -0.67 -7.86
N PHE A 13 -25.70 -0.12 -8.85
CA PHE A 13 -27.05 0.42 -8.66
C PHE A 13 -28.08 -0.68 -8.32
N SER A 14 -28.00 -1.83 -8.98
CA SER A 14 -28.89 -2.97 -8.71
C SER A 14 -28.66 -3.52 -7.31
N LEU A 15 -27.39 -3.61 -6.88
CA LEU A 15 -27.00 -4.07 -5.55
C LEU A 15 -27.49 -3.09 -4.47
N GLN A 16 -27.34 -1.79 -4.70
CA GLN A 16 -27.83 -0.75 -3.80
C GLN A 16 -29.33 -0.87 -3.58
N LYS A 17 -30.11 -0.94 -4.67
CA LYS A 17 -31.59 -1.11 -4.59
C LYS A 17 -31.99 -2.37 -3.81
N LYS A 18 -31.25 -3.47 -4.02
CA LYS A 18 -31.50 -4.72 -3.30
C LYS A 18 -31.25 -4.58 -1.81
N PHE A 19 -30.17 -3.90 -1.40
CA PHE A 19 -29.90 -3.64 0.01
C PHE A 19 -30.92 -2.68 0.62
N GLU A 20 -31.31 -1.63 -0.08
CA GLU A 20 -32.34 -0.70 0.36
C GLU A 20 -33.70 -1.42 0.57
N SER A 21 -34.05 -2.36 -0.31
CA SER A 21 -35.27 -3.14 -0.15
C SER A 21 -35.23 -4.13 1.04
N LEU A 22 -34.04 -4.63 1.41
CA LEU A 22 -33.86 -5.58 2.50
C LEU A 22 -33.77 -4.89 3.87
N PHE A 23 -33.17 -3.72 3.94
CA PHE A 23 -32.83 -3.07 5.21
C PHE A 23 -33.61 -1.76 5.45
N GLY A 24 -34.30 -1.24 4.43
CA GLY A 24 -35.08 -0.01 4.52
C GLY A 24 -34.22 1.18 4.99
N ASP A 25 -34.80 1.99 5.86
CA ASP A 25 -34.16 3.20 6.40
C ASP A 25 -32.98 2.95 7.35
N LYS A 26 -32.66 1.67 7.62
CA LYS A 26 -31.54 1.28 8.49
C LYS A 26 -30.19 1.26 7.77
N LEU A 27 -30.18 1.47 6.45
CA LEU A 27 -28.99 1.40 5.63
C LEU A 27 -28.65 2.74 4.99
N GLU A 28 -27.51 3.28 5.34
CA GLU A 28 -26.88 4.39 4.62
C GLU A 28 -25.85 3.86 3.63
N VAL A 29 -26.02 4.15 2.35
CA VAL A 29 -25.05 3.77 1.30
C VAL A 29 -24.12 4.92 0.99
N VAL A 30 -22.85 4.78 1.38
CA VAL A 30 -21.80 5.76 1.10
C VAL A 30 -20.91 5.26 -0.03
N ARG A 31 -20.82 6.01 -1.12
CA ARG A 31 -19.92 5.71 -2.24
C ARG A 31 -18.51 6.16 -1.92
N THR A 32 -17.56 5.24 -2.09
CA THR A 32 -16.16 5.50 -1.83
C THR A 32 -15.33 5.17 -3.07
N TYR A 33 -14.40 6.03 -3.42
CA TYR A 33 -13.45 5.83 -4.52
C TYR A 33 -12.06 5.55 -3.97
N GLN A 34 -11.26 4.80 -4.72
CA GLN A 34 -9.87 4.53 -4.37
C GLN A 34 -9.11 5.85 -4.19
N GLN A 35 -8.35 5.96 -3.10
CA GLN A 35 -7.61 7.15 -2.64
C GLN A 35 -8.49 8.34 -2.20
N GLN A 36 -9.79 8.16 -2.15
CA GLN A 36 -10.76 9.14 -1.64
C GLN A 36 -11.62 8.52 -0.53
N GLU A 37 -11.10 7.52 0.14
CA GLU A 37 -11.77 6.87 1.26
C GLU A 37 -11.92 7.86 2.41
N ASN A 38 -13.15 7.98 2.93
CA ASN A 38 -13.40 8.84 4.07
C ASN A 38 -12.89 8.22 5.38
N LEU A 39 -12.68 9.04 6.40
CA LEU A 39 -12.13 8.61 7.68
C LEU A 39 -13.00 7.54 8.38
N LYS A 40 -14.33 7.61 8.24
CA LYS A 40 -15.25 6.62 8.79
C LYS A 40 -15.03 5.24 8.15
N PHE A 41 -14.81 5.18 6.85
CA PHE A 41 -14.45 3.94 6.15
C PHE A 41 -13.08 3.41 6.61
N LEU A 42 -12.06 4.26 6.64
CA LEU A 42 -10.70 3.88 7.05
C LEU A 42 -10.64 3.42 8.51
N SER A 43 -11.45 3.98 9.40
CA SER A 43 -11.49 3.60 10.82
C SER A 43 -11.83 2.13 11.05
N HIS A 44 -12.61 1.51 10.15
CA HIS A 44 -12.94 0.09 10.25
C HIS A 44 -11.73 -0.82 10.09
N PHE A 45 -10.69 -0.36 9.42
CA PHE A 45 -9.45 -1.14 9.19
C PHE A 45 -8.43 -0.98 10.33
N LYS A 46 -8.67 -0.10 11.30
CA LYS A 46 -7.77 0.11 12.45
C LYS A 46 -6.32 0.30 12.04
N ARG A 47 -6.06 1.16 11.05
CA ARG A 47 -4.76 1.43 10.42
C ARG A 47 -4.21 0.31 9.53
N LYS A 48 -4.85 -0.86 9.46
CA LYS A 48 -4.40 -2.04 8.70
C LYS A 48 -5.12 -2.13 7.34
N PHE A 49 -5.16 -1.02 6.60
CA PHE A 49 -5.77 -0.97 5.27
C PHE A 49 -4.76 -1.41 4.20
N ILE A 50 -4.86 -2.67 3.77
CA ILE A 50 -3.95 -3.29 2.80
C ILE A 50 -4.59 -3.25 1.41
N ILE A 51 -3.79 -2.80 0.43
CA ILE A 51 -4.19 -2.71 -0.98
C ILE A 51 -3.27 -3.58 -1.81
N HIS A 52 -3.78 -4.70 -2.32
CA HIS A 52 -3.06 -5.59 -3.23
C HIS A 52 -3.16 -5.11 -4.67
N LYS A 53 -2.10 -5.35 -5.45
CA LYS A 53 -2.07 -5.11 -6.89
C LYS A 53 -2.73 -6.27 -7.64
N GLY A 54 -3.49 -5.95 -8.69
CA GLY A 54 -4.11 -6.96 -9.57
C GLY A 54 -5.47 -7.44 -9.11
N LYS A 55 -5.91 -8.55 -9.68
CA LYS A 55 -7.21 -9.15 -9.37
C LYS A 55 -7.08 -10.21 -8.29
N ARG A 56 -8.05 -10.28 -7.37
CA ARG A 56 -8.05 -11.24 -6.25
C ARG A 56 -7.82 -12.70 -6.68
N ARG A 57 -8.26 -13.09 -7.89
CA ARG A 57 -8.10 -14.46 -8.41
C ARG A 57 -6.69 -14.76 -8.90
N GLU A 58 -5.93 -13.73 -9.26
CA GLU A 58 -4.57 -13.83 -9.79
C GLU A 58 -3.49 -13.77 -8.68
N SER A 59 -3.89 -13.35 -7.49
CA SER A 59 -3.02 -13.06 -6.35
C SER A 59 -2.40 -14.29 -5.65
N LYS A 60 -2.62 -15.51 -6.14
CA LYS A 60 -2.18 -16.73 -5.45
C LYS A 60 -0.83 -17.30 -5.92
N ASN A 61 0.00 -16.52 -6.60
CA ASN A 61 1.38 -16.96 -6.89
C ASN A 61 2.27 -16.67 -5.67
N SER A 62 2.33 -17.63 -4.75
CA SER A 62 3.18 -17.61 -3.55
C SER A 62 4.68 -17.46 -3.84
N ALA A 63 5.07 -17.63 -5.09
CA ALA A 63 6.44 -17.73 -5.56
C ALA A 63 7.05 -16.41 -6.10
N THR A 64 6.35 -15.31 -5.93
CA THR A 64 6.84 -13.99 -6.41
C THR A 64 7.33 -13.13 -5.26
N VAL A 65 8.36 -12.32 -5.54
CA VAL A 65 8.76 -11.24 -4.64
C VAL A 65 7.59 -10.26 -4.53
N GLU A 66 7.22 -9.91 -3.31
CA GLU A 66 6.17 -8.93 -3.04
C GLU A 66 6.75 -7.78 -2.22
N MET A 67 6.41 -6.57 -2.59
CA MET A 67 6.82 -5.37 -1.87
C MET A 67 5.61 -4.52 -1.54
N PHE A 68 5.54 -4.06 -0.30
CA PHE A 68 4.50 -3.15 0.18
C PHE A 68 5.13 -1.88 0.74
N HIS A 69 4.53 -0.76 0.39
CA HIS A 69 4.86 0.55 0.91
C HIS A 69 3.84 0.93 2.00
N ILE A 70 4.32 1.31 3.16
CA ILE A 70 3.51 1.74 4.30
C ILE A 70 3.70 3.24 4.46
N ARG A 71 2.60 3.98 4.46
CA ARG A 71 2.61 5.42 4.68
C ARG A 71 1.30 5.90 5.30
N SER A 72 1.38 6.92 6.13
CA SER A 72 0.26 7.72 6.61
C SER A 72 0.27 9.09 5.92
N ASN A 73 -0.90 9.60 5.58
CA ASN A 73 -1.06 10.94 5.00
C ASN A 73 -1.52 11.89 6.12
N GLY A 74 -0.58 12.36 6.95
CA GLY A 74 -0.85 13.35 7.99
C GLY A 74 -1.71 12.87 9.17
N SER A 75 -2.21 11.63 9.13
CA SER A 75 -2.98 11.04 10.23
C SER A 75 -2.78 9.53 10.29
N PRO A 76 -2.56 8.94 11.47
CA PRO A 76 -2.41 7.49 11.63
C PRO A 76 -3.59 6.68 11.08
N ILE A 77 -4.82 7.20 11.16
CA ILE A 77 -6.01 6.53 10.61
C ILE A 77 -5.98 6.45 9.08
N CYS A 78 -5.23 7.33 8.41
CA CYS A 78 -5.06 7.35 6.97
C CYS A 78 -3.96 6.42 6.48
N THR A 79 -3.34 5.63 7.36
CA THR A 79 -2.27 4.71 6.98
C THR A 79 -2.77 3.68 5.97
N ARG A 80 -1.98 3.48 4.92
CA ARG A 80 -2.19 2.50 3.86
C ARG A 80 -0.95 1.64 3.68
N CYS A 81 -1.17 0.34 3.51
CA CYS A 81 -0.15 -0.63 3.11
C CYS A 81 -0.44 -1.01 1.65
N ILE A 82 0.36 -0.50 0.72
CA ILE A 82 0.07 -0.59 -0.72
C ILE A 82 1.10 -1.49 -1.38
N GLN A 83 0.65 -2.54 -2.07
CA GLN A 83 1.53 -3.38 -2.87
C GLN A 83 2.05 -2.62 -4.09
N ILE A 84 3.37 -2.57 -4.21
CA ILE A 84 4.10 -1.90 -5.30
C ILE A 84 4.99 -2.90 -6.05
N ALA A 85 5.62 -2.46 -7.14
CA ALA A 85 6.63 -3.27 -7.81
C ALA A 85 7.88 -3.41 -6.91
N PRO A 86 8.49 -4.61 -6.83
CA PRO A 86 9.72 -4.79 -6.07
C PRO A 86 10.90 -4.15 -6.83
N ASP A 87 11.22 -2.90 -6.51
CA ASP A 87 12.32 -2.15 -7.09
C ASP A 87 12.97 -1.25 -6.04
N GLY A 88 14.31 -1.35 -5.91
CA GLY A 88 15.08 -0.58 -4.94
C GLY A 88 14.97 0.94 -5.11
N THR A 89 14.70 1.44 -6.32
CA THR A 89 14.49 2.88 -6.57
C THR A 89 13.22 3.44 -5.94
N LEU A 90 12.29 2.58 -5.52
CA LEU A 90 11.04 2.97 -4.87
C LEU A 90 11.16 3.08 -3.35
N LEU A 91 12.31 2.74 -2.78
CA LEU A 91 12.58 3.00 -1.36
C LEU A 91 12.68 4.51 -1.12
N ASN A 92 12.34 4.90 0.11
CA ASN A 92 12.49 6.28 0.57
C ASN A 92 12.69 6.27 2.09
N SER A 93 13.67 7.00 2.58
CA SER A 93 14.03 7.06 4.00
C SER A 93 12.91 7.54 4.93
N ALA A 94 11.88 8.20 4.40
CA ALA A 94 10.74 8.70 5.18
C ALA A 94 9.68 7.63 5.50
N PHE A 95 9.77 6.43 4.92
CA PHE A 95 8.71 5.42 4.99
C PHE A 95 9.21 4.05 5.44
N CYS A 96 8.26 3.15 5.71
CA CYS A 96 8.51 1.74 5.99
C CYS A 96 8.01 0.87 4.83
N TYR A 97 8.69 -0.27 4.64
CA TYR A 97 8.36 -1.23 3.59
C TYR A 97 8.37 -2.65 4.11
N ILE A 98 7.53 -3.51 3.50
CA ILE A 98 7.56 -4.95 3.71
C ILE A 98 7.98 -5.60 2.41
N LEU A 99 9.03 -6.42 2.43
CA LEU A 99 9.56 -7.15 1.28
C LEU A 99 9.54 -8.66 1.56
N LYS A 100 8.69 -9.41 0.84
CA LYS A 100 8.71 -10.88 0.86
C LYS A 100 9.66 -11.40 -0.21
N VAL A 101 10.59 -12.23 0.21
CA VAL A 101 11.51 -12.96 -0.67
C VAL A 101 11.21 -14.45 -0.55
N PRO A 102 10.60 -15.09 -1.56
CA PRO A 102 10.25 -16.49 -1.51
C PRO A 102 11.50 -17.38 -1.66
N PHE A 103 11.56 -18.49 -0.91
CA PHE A 103 12.59 -19.52 -1.06
C PHE A 103 12.08 -20.71 -1.86
N ASP A 104 10.89 -21.21 -1.52
CA ASP A 104 10.31 -22.39 -2.11
C ASP A 104 8.88 -22.12 -2.58
N LYS A 105 8.63 -22.48 -3.83
CA LYS A 105 7.31 -22.33 -4.45
C LYS A 105 6.27 -23.33 -3.92
N ALA A 106 6.74 -24.49 -3.49
CA ALA A 106 5.86 -25.59 -3.08
C ALA A 106 5.32 -25.39 -1.67
N ASN A 107 6.13 -24.84 -0.77
CA ASN A 107 5.80 -24.71 0.66
C ASN A 107 5.42 -23.30 1.09
N ASP A 108 5.33 -22.35 0.15
CA ASP A 108 5.11 -20.92 0.45
C ASP A 108 5.98 -20.44 1.61
N SER A 109 7.27 -20.71 1.53
CA SER A 109 8.26 -20.33 2.55
C SER A 109 9.19 -19.24 2.04
N GLY A 110 9.68 -18.42 2.95
CA GLY A 110 10.56 -17.32 2.57
C GLY A 110 11.03 -16.46 3.73
N ILE A 111 11.71 -15.38 3.40
CA ILE A 111 12.02 -14.30 4.34
C ILE A 111 11.10 -13.11 4.04
N VAL A 112 10.65 -12.47 5.10
CA VAL A 112 9.93 -11.19 5.04
C VAL A 112 10.78 -10.16 5.77
N TYR A 113 11.26 -9.18 5.03
CA TYR A 113 11.97 -8.04 5.60
C TYR A 113 10.97 -6.92 5.89
N VAL A 114 11.03 -6.40 7.11
CA VAL A 114 10.40 -5.13 7.49
C VAL A 114 11.50 -4.07 7.46
N TRP A 115 11.56 -3.31 6.38
CA TRP A 115 12.56 -2.27 6.21
C TRP A 115 12.07 -0.95 6.79
N ILE A 116 12.87 -0.35 7.66
CA ILE A 116 12.56 0.88 8.39
C ILE A 116 13.48 1.99 7.87
N GLY A 117 12.90 2.97 7.20
CA GLY A 117 13.64 4.16 6.76
C GLY A 117 14.13 4.99 7.93
N SER A 118 15.31 5.56 7.82
CA SER A 118 15.99 6.30 8.90
C SER A 118 15.26 7.56 9.36
N LYS A 119 14.33 8.05 8.56
CA LYS A 119 13.49 9.23 8.83
C LYS A 119 12.00 8.88 8.99
N SER A 120 11.66 7.59 9.09
CA SER A 120 10.29 7.13 9.27
C SER A 120 9.80 7.36 10.70
N ASP A 121 8.48 7.42 10.86
CA ASP A 121 7.84 7.54 12.17
C ASP A 121 7.91 6.21 12.94
N GLY A 122 8.22 6.26 14.23
CA GLY A 122 8.28 5.07 15.09
C GLY A 122 6.96 4.32 15.24
N ASP A 123 5.82 5.00 15.10
CA ASP A 123 4.50 4.36 15.07
C ASP A 123 4.23 3.64 13.73
N GLU A 124 4.79 4.13 12.63
CA GLU A 124 4.75 3.43 11.34
C GLU A 124 5.62 2.18 11.35
N ALA A 125 6.79 2.24 11.99
CA ALA A 125 7.68 1.09 12.15
C ALA A 125 6.98 -0.07 12.88
N LYS A 126 6.37 0.20 14.04
CA LYS A 126 5.60 -0.81 14.80
C LYS A 126 4.44 -1.38 13.98
N LEU A 127 3.73 -0.50 13.27
CA LEU A 127 2.63 -0.95 12.41
C LEU A 127 3.12 -1.82 11.25
N ALA A 128 4.30 -1.55 10.70
CA ALA A 128 4.90 -2.36 9.65
C ALA A 128 5.19 -3.79 10.14
N GLU A 129 5.68 -3.96 11.35
CA GLU A 129 5.87 -5.28 11.98
C GLU A 129 4.54 -6.02 12.13
N GLU A 130 3.52 -5.37 12.72
CA GLU A 130 2.18 -5.96 12.87
C GLU A 130 1.54 -6.34 11.53
N LEU A 131 1.77 -5.55 10.48
CA LEU A 131 1.27 -5.83 9.15
C LEU A 131 2.00 -7.01 8.50
N ALA A 132 3.31 -7.14 8.70
CA ALA A 132 4.08 -8.27 8.22
C ALA A 132 3.61 -9.58 8.86
N GLU A 133 3.40 -9.60 10.18
CA GLU A 133 2.86 -10.74 10.91
C GLU A 133 1.43 -11.11 10.48
N MET A 134 0.62 -10.13 10.09
CA MET A 134 -0.73 -10.37 9.59
C MET A 134 -0.74 -10.91 8.14
N LEU A 135 0.20 -10.46 7.31
CA LEU A 135 0.29 -10.85 5.89
C LEU A 135 0.89 -12.24 5.71
N TYR A 136 1.84 -12.61 6.58
CA TYR A 136 2.65 -13.81 6.43
C TYR A 136 2.70 -14.63 7.72
N ASP A 137 2.50 -15.96 7.57
CA ASP A 137 2.55 -16.88 8.71
C ASP A 137 3.99 -17.04 9.19
N SER A 138 4.27 -16.75 10.44
CA SER A 138 5.58 -16.89 11.09
C SER A 138 6.10 -18.34 11.14
N LYS A 139 5.23 -19.33 10.89
CA LYS A 139 5.64 -20.74 10.78
C LYS A 139 6.33 -21.06 9.45
N THR A 140 6.00 -20.34 8.40
CA THR A 140 6.54 -20.55 7.05
C THR A 140 7.48 -19.45 6.61
N HIS A 141 7.37 -18.26 7.19
CA HIS A 141 8.19 -17.10 6.85
C HIS A 141 8.99 -16.61 8.06
N SER A 142 10.29 -16.37 7.84
CA SER A 142 11.14 -15.68 8.81
C SER A 142 10.95 -14.17 8.67
N ILE A 143 10.35 -13.52 9.66
CA ILE A 143 10.18 -12.07 9.67
C ILE A 143 11.42 -11.44 10.30
N GLN A 144 12.07 -10.53 9.57
CA GLN A 144 13.28 -9.82 9.99
C GLN A 144 13.09 -8.31 9.86
N ILE A 145 13.35 -7.61 10.95
CA ILE A 145 13.32 -6.15 10.98
C ILE A 145 14.73 -5.67 10.65
N ILE A 146 14.82 -4.78 9.67
CA ILE A 146 16.09 -4.19 9.25
C ILE A 146 15.95 -2.67 9.16
N ASN A 147 16.96 -1.96 9.64
CA ASN A 147 17.03 -0.52 9.49
C ASN A 147 17.71 -0.16 8.16
N GLU A 148 17.40 1.01 7.66
CA GLU A 148 18.11 1.59 6.50
C GLU A 148 19.63 1.60 6.75
N GLY A 149 20.38 1.06 5.80
CA GLY A 149 21.83 0.91 5.88
C GLY A 149 22.33 -0.45 6.42
N GLU A 150 21.44 -1.31 6.93
CA GLU A 150 21.74 -2.64 7.47
C GLU A 150 21.26 -3.78 6.55
N GLU A 151 20.92 -3.49 5.31
CA GLU A 151 20.29 -4.43 4.39
C GLU A 151 21.26 -5.56 3.98
N PRO A 152 20.79 -6.83 4.02
CA PRO A 152 21.58 -7.98 3.55
C PRO A 152 21.77 -7.94 2.02
N GLU A 153 23.01 -7.96 1.55
CA GLU A 153 23.33 -7.90 0.10
C GLU A 153 22.70 -9.07 -0.69
N ASN A 154 22.75 -10.28 -0.14
CA ASN A 154 22.44 -11.50 -0.90
C ASN A 154 20.95 -11.75 -1.15
N PHE A 155 20.04 -11.24 -0.31
CA PHE A 155 18.61 -11.52 -0.42
C PHE A 155 17.81 -10.25 -0.65
N PHE A 156 18.04 -9.23 0.16
CA PHE A 156 17.26 -7.99 0.08
C PHE A 156 17.47 -7.27 -1.25
N TRP A 157 18.72 -6.92 -1.56
CA TRP A 157 19.03 -6.20 -2.80
C TRP A 157 18.81 -7.02 -4.05
N VAL A 158 19.11 -8.32 -4.01
CA VAL A 158 18.85 -9.23 -5.15
C VAL A 158 17.35 -9.29 -5.47
N ALA A 159 16.49 -9.36 -4.46
CA ALA A 159 15.04 -9.37 -4.65
C ALA A 159 14.50 -8.07 -5.23
N LEU A 160 15.19 -6.94 -5.00
CA LEU A 160 14.85 -5.63 -5.55
C LEU A 160 15.51 -5.33 -6.92
N GLY A 161 16.19 -6.33 -7.51
CA GLY A 161 16.86 -6.18 -8.81
C GLY A 161 18.22 -5.49 -8.72
N GLY A 162 18.91 -5.64 -7.59
CA GLY A 162 20.21 -5.06 -7.28
C GLY A 162 20.13 -3.75 -6.48
N ARG A 163 21.26 -3.37 -5.89
CA ARG A 163 21.36 -2.12 -5.13
C ARG A 163 21.31 -0.93 -6.08
N LYS A 164 20.34 -0.07 -5.90
CA LYS A 164 20.10 1.14 -6.69
C LYS A 164 19.99 2.35 -5.77
N PRO A 165 20.35 3.55 -6.25
CA PRO A 165 20.09 4.77 -5.49
C PRO A 165 18.58 4.97 -5.31
N TYR A 166 18.17 5.39 -4.13
CA TYR A 166 16.80 5.72 -3.77
C TYR A 166 16.75 7.09 -3.08
N ASP A 167 15.55 7.61 -2.88
CA ASP A 167 15.33 8.93 -2.31
C ASP A 167 15.51 8.91 -0.79
N THR A 168 16.48 9.68 -0.32
CA THR A 168 16.76 9.87 1.11
C THR A 168 16.21 11.19 1.65
N ASP A 169 15.61 12.02 0.78
CA ASP A 169 15.00 13.29 1.19
C ASP A 169 13.60 13.04 1.75
N ALA A 170 13.36 13.59 2.94
CA ALA A 170 12.06 13.58 3.61
C ALA A 170 11.51 15.00 3.82
N ASP A 171 12.16 16.01 3.31
CA ASP A 171 11.77 17.42 3.57
C ASP A 171 10.40 17.75 2.97
N PHE A 172 10.00 17.05 1.90
CA PHE A 172 8.65 17.18 1.35
C PHE A 172 7.53 16.84 2.36
N MET A 173 7.82 16.07 3.40
CA MET A 173 6.87 15.75 4.47
C MET A 173 6.60 16.95 5.39
N ASN A 174 7.51 17.91 5.45
CA ASN A 174 7.46 19.07 6.33
C ASN A 174 6.77 20.28 5.69
N HIS A 175 6.51 20.22 4.39
CA HIS A 175 5.93 21.33 3.64
C HIS A 175 4.61 20.95 3.00
N THR A 176 3.58 21.74 3.25
CA THR A 176 2.29 21.62 2.56
C THR A 176 2.41 22.25 1.17
N ARG A 177 2.17 21.45 0.13
CA ARG A 177 2.24 21.90 -1.27
C ARG A 177 0.88 21.73 -1.94
N LEU A 178 0.46 22.71 -2.70
CA LEU A 178 -0.79 22.69 -3.45
C LEU A 178 -0.53 22.53 -4.94
N PHE A 179 -1.09 21.49 -5.54
CA PHE A 179 -0.99 21.23 -6.97
C PHE A 179 -2.34 21.33 -7.65
N ARG A 180 -2.37 21.99 -8.82
CA ARG A 180 -3.49 21.88 -9.76
C ARG A 180 -3.25 20.72 -10.70
N CYS A 181 -4.18 19.77 -10.72
CA CYS A 181 -4.22 18.69 -11.70
C CYS A 181 -5.31 19.00 -12.73
N SER A 182 -5.02 18.87 -14.02
CA SER A 182 -5.95 19.21 -15.09
C SER A 182 -5.77 18.36 -16.33
N ASN A 183 -6.88 18.04 -17.01
CA ASN A 183 -6.93 17.41 -18.34
C ASN A 183 -7.40 18.38 -19.43
N GLU A 184 -7.52 19.66 -19.14
CA GLU A 184 -8.07 20.67 -20.07
C GLU A 184 -7.38 20.70 -21.43
N LYS A 185 -6.09 20.33 -21.49
CA LYS A 185 -5.30 20.32 -22.72
C LYS A 185 -5.32 18.98 -23.47
N GLY A 186 -6.20 18.05 -23.08
CA GLY A 186 -6.27 16.70 -23.66
C GLY A 186 -5.20 15.73 -23.15
N TYR A 187 -4.33 16.14 -22.25
CA TYR A 187 -3.37 15.31 -21.51
C TYR A 187 -3.35 15.72 -20.03
N PHE A 188 -2.97 14.77 -19.18
CA PHE A 188 -2.85 15.03 -17.75
C PHE A 188 -1.66 15.93 -17.46
N SER A 189 -1.89 17.05 -16.79
CA SER A 189 -0.86 18.00 -16.36
C SER A 189 -0.99 18.31 -14.88
N ILE A 190 0.16 18.44 -14.22
CA ILE A 190 0.27 18.87 -12.83
C ILE A 190 1.06 20.18 -12.80
N SER A 191 0.53 21.18 -12.12
CA SER A 191 1.23 22.44 -11.86
C SER A 191 1.13 22.81 -10.39
N GLU A 192 2.27 23.10 -9.76
CA GLU A 192 2.29 23.59 -8.41
C GLU A 192 1.70 25.00 -8.33
N LYS A 193 0.89 25.29 -7.32
CA LYS A 193 0.21 26.56 -7.11
C LYS A 193 0.78 27.36 -5.95
N CYS A 194 1.21 26.69 -4.91
CA CYS A 194 1.95 27.30 -3.80
C CYS A 194 2.78 26.23 -3.08
N ALA A 195 3.86 26.65 -2.50
CA ALA A 195 4.71 25.89 -1.59
C ALA A 195 4.58 26.46 -0.19
#